data_971b5274fbdaf46ebcf99f6e58e8ca63
#
_entry.id   971b5274fbdaf46ebcf99f6e58e8ca63
#
_cell.length_a   1.000
_cell.length_b   1.000
_cell.length_c   1.000
_cell.angle_alpha   90.00
_cell.angle_beta   90.00
_cell.angle_gamma   90.00
#
_symmetry.space_group_name_H-M   'P 1'
#
loop_
_entity.id
_entity.type
_entity.pdbx_description
1 polymer ?
#
loop_
_entity_poly.entity_id
_entity_poly.type
_entity_poly.pdbx_seq_one_letter_code
_entity_poly.pdbx_strand_id
1 'polypeptide(L)'
;QLFHEGQVAVVTFTSSSTVRNFVGVFGGRDAVRPLVARVVIACIGPITARTAEEYGLTVTVMPATNTVPALTEAIVSHFKHVA
;
A
#
# COMPACT_ATOMS: atom_id res chain seq x y z
N GLN A 1 5.61 1.47 -5.64
CA GLN A 1 5.58 0.48 -6.72
C GLN A 1 4.22 -0.14 -6.88
N LEU A 2 3.88 -0.48 -8.10
CA LEU A 2 2.60 -1.09 -8.44
C LEU A 2 2.84 -2.49 -8.99
N PHE A 3 2.16 -3.46 -8.41
CA PHE A 3 2.21 -4.85 -8.85
C PHE A 3 0.81 -5.31 -9.22
N HIS A 4 0.73 -6.26 -10.15
CA HIS A 4 -0.51 -6.92 -10.50
C HIS A 4 -0.41 -8.40 -10.17
N GLU A 5 -1.44 -8.90 -9.50
CA GLU A 5 -1.55 -10.32 -9.17
C GLU A 5 -2.93 -10.76 -9.63
N GLY A 6 -2.98 -11.40 -10.80
CA GLY A 6 -4.24 -11.66 -11.45
C GLY A 6 -4.93 -10.35 -11.80
N GLN A 7 -6.10 -10.11 -11.24
CA GLN A 7 -6.85 -8.88 -11.47
C GLN A 7 -6.73 -7.88 -10.32
N VAL A 8 -5.87 -8.16 -9.34
CA VAL A 8 -5.69 -7.31 -8.18
C VAL A 8 -4.36 -6.58 -8.29
N ALA A 9 -4.39 -5.28 -8.12
CA ALA A 9 -3.18 -4.47 -8.08
C ALA A 9 -2.77 -4.26 -6.62
N VAL A 10 -1.46 -4.28 -6.37
CA VAL A 10 -0.89 -4.02 -5.06
C VAL A 10 0.01 -2.80 -5.17
N VAL A 11 -0.19 -1.83 -4.30
CA VAL A 11 0.68 -0.66 -4.20
C VAL A 11 1.47 -0.79 -2.91
N THR A 12 2.80 -0.76 -3.01
CA THR A 12 3.67 -0.89 -1.85
C THR A 12 4.33 0.45 -1.53
N PHE A 13 4.36 0.79 -0.25
CA PHE A 13 5.03 1.99 0.23
C PHE A 13 6.10 1.61 1.24
N THR A 14 7.32 2.03 0.98
CA THR A 14 8.46 1.73 1.85
C THR A 14 8.90 2.95 2.66
N SER A 15 8.27 4.11 2.45
CA SER A 15 8.54 5.31 3.24
C SER A 15 7.34 6.27 3.12
N SER A 16 7.27 7.21 4.06
CA SER A 16 6.23 8.24 4.00
C SER A 16 6.38 9.14 2.77
N SER A 17 7.62 9.34 2.31
CA SER A 17 7.86 10.12 1.10
C SER A 17 7.23 9.46 -0.13
N THR A 18 7.29 8.14 -0.22
CA THR A 18 6.68 7.44 -1.35
C THR A 18 5.17 7.58 -1.33
N VAL A 19 4.56 7.59 -0.14
CA VAL A 19 3.12 7.83 -0.03
C VAL A 19 2.77 9.23 -0.57
N ARG A 20 3.48 10.24 -0.10
CA ARG A 20 3.22 11.62 -0.53
C ARG A 20 3.42 11.80 -2.03
N ASN A 21 4.48 11.19 -2.57
CA ASN A 21 4.77 11.28 -4.00
C ASN A 21 3.68 10.59 -4.83
N PHE A 22 3.22 9.43 -4.38
CA PHE A 22 2.15 8.70 -5.06
C PHE A 22 0.88 9.54 -5.14
N VAL A 23 0.45 10.09 -3.99
CA VAL A 23 -0.76 10.91 -3.92
C VAL A 23 -0.61 12.16 -4.79
N GLY A 24 0.58 12.79 -4.76
CA GLY A 24 0.83 13.99 -5.57
C GLY A 24 0.78 13.73 -7.06
N VAL A 25 1.29 12.58 -7.52
CA VAL A 25 1.26 12.22 -8.94
C VAL A 25 -0.18 12.12 -9.45
N PHE A 26 -1.09 11.65 -8.61
CA PHE A 26 -2.48 11.48 -9.02
C PHE A 26 -3.36 12.70 -8.73
N GLY A 27 -2.79 13.80 -8.28
CA GLY A 27 -3.53 15.03 -8.13
C GLY A 27 -4.08 15.30 -6.74
N GLY A 28 -3.65 14.54 -5.74
CA GLY A 28 -4.02 14.78 -4.36
C GLY A 28 -4.95 13.72 -3.79
N ARG A 29 -5.34 13.93 -2.54
CA ARG A 29 -6.11 12.94 -1.76
C ARG A 29 -7.42 12.55 -2.45
N ASP A 30 -8.19 13.54 -2.90
CA ASP A 30 -9.51 13.26 -3.47
C ASP A 30 -9.42 12.56 -4.81
N ALA A 31 -8.38 12.85 -5.59
CA ALA A 31 -8.18 12.24 -6.89
C ALA A 31 -7.71 10.78 -6.76
N VAL A 32 -6.93 10.47 -5.72
CA VAL A 32 -6.36 9.14 -5.56
C VAL A 32 -7.35 8.14 -4.96
N ARG A 33 -8.31 8.60 -4.17
CA ARG A 33 -9.22 7.70 -3.45
C ARG A 33 -9.99 6.74 -4.35
N PRO A 34 -10.63 7.19 -5.43
CA PRO A 34 -11.34 6.23 -6.29
C PRO A 34 -10.40 5.29 -7.02
N LEU A 35 -9.15 5.73 -7.28
CA LEU A 35 -8.18 4.88 -7.96
C LEU A 35 -7.72 3.72 -7.11
N VAL A 36 -7.61 3.92 -5.78
CA VAL A 36 -7.10 2.90 -4.87
C VAL A 36 -8.20 2.05 -4.26
N ALA A 37 -9.46 2.29 -4.59
CA ALA A 37 -10.57 1.53 -4.02
C ALA A 37 -10.50 0.04 -4.37
N ARG A 38 -9.81 -0.31 -5.45
CA ARG A 38 -9.69 -1.69 -5.91
C ARG A 38 -8.29 -2.25 -5.79
N VAL A 39 -7.40 -1.56 -5.08
CA VAL A 39 -6.01 -2.04 -4.93
C VAL A 39 -5.74 -2.34 -3.48
N VAL A 40 -4.78 -3.25 -3.27
CA VAL A 40 -4.28 -3.57 -1.93
C VAL A 40 -3.15 -2.61 -1.62
N ILE A 41 -3.26 -1.92 -0.49
CA ILE A 41 -2.22 -1.00 -0.03
C ILE A 41 -1.38 -1.71 1.01
N ALA A 42 -0.08 -1.82 0.74
CA ALA A 42 0.86 -2.47 1.64
C ALA A 42 1.92 -1.47 2.07
N CYS A 43 2.10 -1.31 3.39
CA CYS A 43 3.08 -0.40 3.96
C CYS A 43 4.10 -1.18 4.77
N ILE A 44 5.37 -0.73 4.71
CA ILE A 44 6.46 -1.45 5.35
C ILE A 44 6.40 -1.37 6.88
N GLY A 45 5.81 -0.32 7.43
CA GLY A 45 5.73 -0.15 8.86
C GLY A 45 4.69 0.88 9.28
N PRO A 46 4.53 1.07 10.62
CA PRO A 46 3.44 1.88 11.16
C PRO A 46 3.54 3.37 10.80
N ILE A 47 4.76 3.92 10.66
CA ILE A 47 4.90 5.33 10.31
C ILE A 47 4.42 5.58 8.89
N THR A 48 4.81 4.72 7.96
CA THR A 48 4.36 4.79 6.57
C THR A 48 2.85 4.55 6.48
N ALA A 49 2.34 3.60 7.25
CA ALA A 49 0.91 3.30 7.29
C ALA A 49 0.10 4.50 7.78
N ARG A 50 0.60 5.19 8.83
CA ARG A 50 -0.07 6.38 9.34
C ARG A 50 -0.14 7.47 8.28
N THR A 51 0.96 7.69 7.57
CA THR A 51 0.99 8.69 6.49
C THR A 51 -0.03 8.33 5.40
N ALA A 52 -0.09 7.06 5.03
CA ALA A 52 -1.06 6.61 4.04
C ALA A 52 -2.49 6.89 4.50
N GLU A 53 -2.79 6.60 5.76
CA GLU A 53 -4.12 6.84 6.30
C GLU A 53 -4.47 8.32 6.37
N GLU A 54 -3.47 9.18 6.61
CA GLU A 54 -3.68 10.64 6.59
C GLU A 54 -4.12 11.13 5.21
N TYR A 55 -3.72 10.44 4.16
CA TYR A 55 -4.13 10.77 2.80
C TYR A 55 -5.37 10.00 2.35
N GLY A 56 -6.04 9.32 3.28
CA GLY A 56 -7.29 8.64 2.99
C GLY A 56 -7.14 7.25 2.38
N LEU A 57 -5.94 6.69 2.40
CA LEU A 57 -5.69 5.34 1.92
C LEU A 57 -5.93 4.34 3.05
N THR A 58 -6.52 3.20 2.74
CA THR A 58 -6.73 2.13 3.71
C THR A 58 -5.61 1.12 3.58
N VAL A 59 -4.81 0.97 4.62
CA VAL A 59 -3.70 0.03 4.62
C VAL A 59 -4.22 -1.37 4.91
N THR A 60 -4.01 -2.29 3.97
CA THR A 60 -4.49 -3.67 4.07
C THR A 60 -3.41 -4.61 4.59
N VAL A 61 -2.15 -4.37 4.21
CA VAL A 61 -1.04 -5.26 4.54
C VAL A 61 0.07 -4.45 5.19
N MET A 62 0.55 -4.95 6.34
CA MET A 62 1.71 -4.39 7.01
C MET A 62 2.41 -5.53 7.75
N PRO A 63 3.72 -5.73 7.49
CA PRO A 63 4.44 -6.83 8.15
C PRO A 63 4.75 -6.50 9.61
N ALA A 64 5.06 -7.52 10.39
CA ALA A 64 5.45 -7.34 11.79
C ALA A 64 6.84 -6.71 11.92
N THR A 65 7.67 -6.85 10.90
CA THR A 65 9.04 -6.31 10.89
C THR A 65 9.21 -5.35 9.73
N ASN A 66 9.85 -4.21 9.97
CA ASN A 66 10.05 -3.15 8.98
C ASN A 66 11.14 -3.49 7.96
N THR A 67 10.98 -4.57 7.22
CA THR A 67 11.94 -4.98 6.20
C THR A 67 11.22 -5.33 4.91
N VAL A 68 11.92 -5.17 3.78
CA VAL A 68 11.34 -5.50 2.48
C VAL A 68 11.01 -6.98 2.37
N PRO A 69 11.86 -7.93 2.81
CA PRO A 69 11.48 -9.34 2.79
C PRO A 69 10.22 -9.63 3.60
N ALA A 70 10.08 -9.03 4.79
CA ALA A 70 8.89 -9.23 5.60
C ALA A 70 7.65 -8.66 4.92
N LEU A 71 7.78 -7.51 4.26
CA LEU A 71 6.68 -6.91 3.50
C LEU A 71 6.26 -7.83 2.35
N THR A 72 7.21 -8.38 1.63
CA THR A 72 6.93 -9.31 0.54
C THR A 72 6.18 -10.54 1.04
N GLU A 73 6.64 -11.11 2.15
CA GLU A 73 5.98 -12.27 2.74
C GLU A 73 4.57 -11.95 3.20
N ALA A 74 4.36 -10.77 3.77
CA ALA A 74 3.05 -10.35 4.22
C ALA A 74 2.08 -10.21 3.05
N ILE A 75 2.54 -9.68 1.92
CA ILE A 75 1.73 -9.56 0.72
C ILE A 75 1.34 -10.94 0.18
N VAL A 76 2.32 -11.83 0.08
CA VAL A 76 2.07 -13.20 -0.39
C VAL A 76 1.08 -13.91 0.52
N SER A 77 1.26 -13.77 1.83
CA SER A 77 0.36 -14.39 2.81
C SER A 77 -1.06 -13.85 2.68
N HIS A 78 -1.20 -12.55 2.44
CA HIS A 78 -2.52 -11.93 2.26
C HIS A 78 -3.26 -12.58 1.08
N PHE A 79 -2.59 -12.72 -0.05
CA PHE A 79 -3.23 -13.31 -1.23
C PHE A 79 -3.52 -14.79 -1.08
N LYS A 80 -2.73 -15.52 -0.31
CA LYS A 80 -3.02 -16.92 -0.03
C LYS A 80 -4.28 -17.08 0.80
N HIS A 81 -4.57 -16.13 1.69
CA HIS A 81 -5.74 -16.21 2.55
C HIS A 81 -7.03 -15.76 1.87
N VAL A 82 -6.95 -14.90 0.87
CA VAL A 82 -8.13 -14.40 0.17
C VAL A 82 -8.41 -15.14 -1.14
N ALA A 83 -7.45 -15.91 -1.59
CA ALA A 83 -7.63 -16.75 -2.77
C ALA A 83 -8.37 -18.02 -2.40
#